data_133ee69d59e25998152e8341415f4f35
#
_entry.id   133ee69d59e25998152e8341415f4f35
#
_cell.length_a   1.000
_cell.length_b   1.000
_cell.length_c   1.000
_cell.angle_alpha   90.00
_cell.angle_beta   90.00
_cell.angle_gamma   90.00
#
_symmetry.space_group_name_H-M   'P 1'
#
loop_
_entity.id
_entity.type
_entity.pdbx_description
1 polymer ?
#
loop_
_entity_poly.entity_id
_entity_poly.type
_entity_poly.pdbx_seq_one_letter_code
_entity_poly.pdbx_strand_id
1 'polypeptide(L)'
;MDISIEQMLKAGVHFGHQTRFWNPKMEKFIFGDRNKVHIINLEKTLECLSPAVEFCKKLSASNNRILFVGTKRAARRVIKEEAERCNMPFINYLSLIHISEPTRLTM
;
A
#
# COMPACT_ATOMS: atom_id res chain seq x y z
N MET A 1 -12.48 10.77 -5.35
CA MET A 1 -11.96 10.08 -4.18
C MET A 1 -11.73 11.09 -3.06
N ASP A 2 -12.33 10.85 -1.92
CA ASP A 2 -12.39 11.85 -0.85
C ASP A 2 -11.51 11.48 0.35
N ILE A 3 -10.25 11.16 0.09
CA ILE A 3 -9.30 10.87 1.15
C ILE A 3 -8.54 12.13 1.49
N SER A 4 -8.59 12.53 2.77
CA SER A 4 -7.90 13.71 3.26
C SER A 4 -6.63 13.35 4.01
N ILE A 5 -5.77 14.34 4.20
CA ILE A 5 -4.55 14.18 5.00
C ILE A 5 -4.88 13.75 6.43
N GLU A 6 -5.96 14.29 6.98
CA GLU A 6 -6.41 13.94 8.33
C GLU A 6 -6.76 12.45 8.45
N GLN A 7 -7.46 11.91 7.46
CA GLN A 7 -7.77 10.48 7.44
C GLN A 7 -6.52 9.63 7.34
N MET A 8 -5.55 10.06 6.55
CA MET A 8 -4.26 9.37 6.45
C MET A 8 -3.50 9.37 7.75
N LEU A 9 -3.50 10.49 8.47
CA LEU A 9 -2.86 10.58 9.79
C LEU A 9 -3.50 9.62 10.78
N LYS A 10 -4.82 9.54 10.81
CA LYS A 10 -5.54 8.63 11.69
C LYS A 10 -5.22 7.16 11.39
N ALA A 11 -5.03 6.85 10.12
CA ALA A 11 -4.69 5.49 9.71
C ALA A 11 -3.21 5.14 9.92
N GLY A 12 -2.37 6.11 10.28
CA GLY A 12 -0.97 5.88 10.54
C GLY A 12 -0.09 5.72 9.31
N VAL A 13 -0.57 6.14 8.14
CA VAL A 13 0.19 5.95 6.89
C VAL A 13 1.37 6.92 6.76
N HIS A 14 1.51 7.86 7.71
CA HIS A 14 2.65 8.78 7.74
C HIS A 14 3.89 8.20 8.40
N PHE A 15 3.79 7.05 9.06
CA PHE A 15 4.94 6.41 9.69
C PHE A 15 5.77 5.64 8.66
N GLY A 16 7.05 6.01 8.56
CA GLY A 16 8.00 5.30 7.73
C GLY A 16 8.88 4.36 8.54
N HIS A 17 10.06 4.07 8.02
CA HIS A 17 11.04 3.22 8.69
C HIS A 17 11.89 4.01 9.68
N GLN A 18 12.62 3.29 10.52
CA GLN A 18 13.60 3.91 11.40
C GLN A 18 14.64 4.66 10.55
N THR A 19 15.11 5.80 11.05
CA THR A 19 16.00 6.67 10.30
C THR A 19 17.28 5.99 9.83
N ARG A 20 17.80 5.05 10.60
CA ARG A 20 19.05 4.34 10.26
C ARG A 20 18.93 3.42 9.04
N PHE A 21 17.72 3.08 8.61
CA PHE A 21 17.49 2.17 7.49
C PHE A 21 17.03 2.86 6.22
N TRP A 22 17.07 4.19 6.19
CA TRP A 22 16.51 4.91 5.06
C TRP A 22 17.41 4.87 3.82
N ASN A 23 16.78 5.06 2.68
CA ASN A 23 17.46 5.25 1.42
C ASN A 23 17.42 6.75 1.09
N PRO A 24 18.59 7.42 0.93
CA PRO A 24 18.61 8.85 0.62
C PRO A 24 17.81 9.26 -0.61
N LYS A 25 17.58 8.34 -1.54
CA LYS A 25 16.76 8.61 -2.73
C LYS A 25 15.30 8.93 -2.38
N MET A 26 14.86 8.57 -1.18
CA MET A 26 13.51 8.84 -0.70
C MET A 26 13.35 10.19 -0.01
N GLU A 27 14.41 10.98 0.05
CA GLU A 27 14.40 12.26 0.77
C GLU A 27 13.23 13.16 0.39
N LYS A 28 12.90 13.24 -0.89
CA LYS A 28 11.83 14.10 -1.38
C LYS A 28 10.43 13.69 -0.90
N PHE A 29 10.28 12.45 -0.40
CA PHE A 29 9.01 11.96 0.10
C PHE A 29 8.94 11.97 1.62
N ILE A 30 10.00 12.40 2.29
CA ILE A 30 10.08 12.39 3.75
C ILE A 30 9.89 13.81 4.27
N PHE A 31 8.91 14.00 5.16
CA PHE A 31 8.68 15.28 5.79
C PHE A 31 9.72 15.60 6.85
N GLY A 32 10.13 14.62 7.62
CA GLY A 32 11.10 14.78 8.70
C GLY A 32 11.22 13.49 9.48
N ASP A 33 11.72 13.59 10.71
CA ASP A 33 11.79 12.43 11.58
C ASP A 33 11.27 12.78 12.97
N ARG A 34 10.77 11.78 13.67
CA ARG A 34 10.29 11.91 15.03
C ARG A 34 10.56 10.62 15.77
N ASN A 35 11.25 10.71 16.93
CA ASN A 35 11.63 9.54 17.70
C ASN A 35 12.39 8.51 16.87
N LYS A 36 13.31 8.98 16.01
CA LYS A 36 14.13 8.14 15.12
C LYS A 36 13.34 7.37 14.07
N VAL A 37 12.12 7.81 13.78
CA VAL A 37 11.29 7.25 12.70
C VAL A 37 11.01 8.36 11.70
N HIS A 38 11.23 8.09 10.42
CA HIS A 38 10.92 9.06 9.37
C HIS A 38 9.41 9.23 9.25
N ILE A 39 8.99 10.46 8.99
CA ILE A 39 7.58 10.78 8.75
C ILE A 39 7.43 11.07 7.26
N ILE A 40 6.53 10.33 6.63
CA ILE A 40 6.25 10.49 5.21
C ILE A 40 5.46 11.77 4.97
N ASN A 41 5.83 12.52 3.93
CA ASN A 41 5.11 13.72 3.56
C ASN A 41 3.79 13.35 2.90
N LEU A 42 2.69 13.52 3.63
CA LEU A 42 1.36 13.14 3.15
C LEU A 42 0.85 14.00 2.01
N GLU A 43 1.36 15.21 1.84
CA GLU A 43 1.02 16.01 0.68
C GLU A 43 1.49 15.33 -0.61
N LYS A 44 2.70 14.77 -0.59
CA LYS A 44 3.21 13.98 -1.71
C LYS A 44 2.44 12.69 -1.91
N THR A 45 2.07 12.03 -0.81
CA THR A 45 1.24 10.83 -0.86
C THR A 45 -0.09 11.11 -1.54
N LEU A 46 -0.73 12.22 -1.18
CA LEU A 46 -2.01 12.61 -1.76
C LEU A 46 -1.88 12.90 -3.25
N GLU A 47 -0.80 13.58 -3.66
CA GLU A 47 -0.53 13.84 -5.07
C GLU A 47 -0.35 12.55 -5.88
N CYS A 48 0.24 11.53 -5.29
CA CYS A 48 0.47 10.25 -5.97
C CYS A 48 -0.73 9.33 -5.92
N LEU A 49 -1.57 9.45 -4.90
CA LEU A 49 -2.70 8.55 -4.70
C LEU A 49 -3.78 8.72 -5.76
N SER A 50 -4.11 9.93 -6.13
CA SER A 50 -5.17 10.21 -7.11
C SER A 50 -4.88 9.56 -8.47
N PRO A 51 -3.69 9.76 -9.08
CA PRO A 51 -3.35 9.05 -10.31
C PRO A 51 -3.34 7.53 -10.16
N ALA A 52 -2.91 7.03 -9.01
CA ALA A 52 -2.88 5.59 -8.77
C ALA A 52 -4.29 4.99 -8.76
N VAL A 53 -5.24 5.66 -8.12
CA VAL A 53 -6.63 5.22 -8.10
C VAL A 53 -7.24 5.24 -9.50
N GLU A 54 -6.96 6.29 -10.28
CA GLU A 54 -7.45 6.36 -11.66
C GLU A 54 -6.88 5.23 -12.52
N PHE A 55 -5.61 4.91 -12.34
CA PHE A 55 -4.98 3.79 -13.04
C PHE A 55 -5.65 2.45 -12.68
N CYS A 56 -5.92 2.23 -11.40
CA CYS A 56 -6.63 1.03 -10.95
C CYS A 56 -8.04 0.94 -11.52
N LYS A 57 -8.74 2.06 -11.62
CA LYS A 57 -10.08 2.10 -12.22
C LYS A 57 -10.03 1.68 -13.69
N LYS A 58 -9.03 2.16 -14.43
CA LYS A 58 -8.86 1.80 -15.84
C LYS A 58 -8.59 0.31 -16.01
N LEU A 59 -7.70 -0.24 -15.17
CA LEU A 59 -7.39 -1.67 -15.21
C LEU A 59 -8.63 -2.52 -14.91
N SER A 60 -9.40 -2.13 -13.92
CA SER A 60 -10.61 -2.84 -13.52
C SER A 60 -11.67 -2.79 -14.62
N ALA A 61 -11.83 -1.64 -15.25
CA ALA A 61 -12.80 -1.47 -16.34
C ALA A 61 -12.44 -2.32 -17.57
N SER A 62 -11.15 -2.63 -17.74
CA SER A 62 -10.67 -3.46 -18.85
C SER A 62 -10.62 -4.95 -18.51
N ASN A 63 -11.24 -5.36 -17.41
CA ASN A 63 -11.23 -6.74 -16.90
C ASN A 63 -9.84 -7.27 -16.55
N ASN A 64 -8.91 -6.38 -16.28
CA ASN A 64 -7.60 -6.76 -15.75
C ASN A 64 -7.70 -7.02 -14.25
N ARG A 65 -6.78 -7.82 -13.75
CA ARG A 65 -6.73 -8.15 -12.34
C ARG A 65 -5.61 -7.42 -11.64
N ILE A 66 -5.85 -7.07 -10.39
CA ILE A 66 -4.88 -6.37 -9.55
C ILE A 66 -4.52 -7.30 -8.40
N LEU A 67 -3.23 -7.57 -8.22
CA LEU A 67 -2.75 -8.38 -7.11
C LEU A 67 -2.51 -7.49 -5.90
N PHE A 68 -3.22 -7.76 -4.82
CA PHE A 68 -3.02 -7.04 -3.57
C PHE A 68 -1.92 -7.74 -2.76
N VAL A 69 -0.93 -6.98 -2.35
CA VAL A 69 0.18 -7.51 -1.57
C VAL A 69 0.29 -6.75 -0.25
N GLY A 70 0.13 -7.46 0.85
CA GLY A 70 0.28 -6.87 2.18
C GLY A 70 0.79 -7.90 3.14
N THR A 71 2.12 -8.02 3.25
CA THR A 71 2.75 -9.04 4.08
C THR A 71 3.05 -8.58 5.50
N LYS A 72 2.98 -7.27 5.77
CA LYS A 72 3.11 -6.77 7.14
C LYS A 72 1.97 -7.27 8.00
N ARG A 73 2.30 -7.58 9.25
CA ARG A 73 1.30 -8.11 10.19
C ARG A 73 0.06 -7.22 10.28
N ALA A 74 0.25 -5.91 10.34
CA ALA A 74 -0.84 -4.96 10.45
C ALA A 74 -1.72 -4.91 9.19
N ALA A 75 -1.18 -5.28 8.05
CA ALA A 75 -1.88 -5.21 6.77
C ALA A 75 -2.56 -6.52 6.36
N ARG A 76 -2.16 -7.65 6.92
CA ARG A 76 -2.63 -8.97 6.46
C ARG A 76 -4.14 -9.11 6.39
N ARG A 77 -4.82 -8.75 7.47
CA ARG A 77 -6.26 -8.89 7.54
C ARG A 77 -6.97 -7.93 6.58
N VAL A 78 -6.51 -6.69 6.55
CA VAL A 78 -7.10 -5.66 5.70
C VAL A 78 -6.95 -6.03 4.22
N ILE A 79 -5.77 -6.49 3.83
CA ILE A 79 -5.51 -6.91 2.45
C ILE A 79 -6.44 -8.05 2.05
N LYS A 80 -6.61 -9.04 2.91
CA LYS A 80 -7.50 -10.15 2.63
C LYS A 80 -8.94 -9.69 2.47
N GLU A 81 -9.44 -8.92 3.43
CA GLU A 81 -10.82 -8.44 3.42
C GLU A 81 -11.11 -7.58 2.19
N GLU A 82 -10.23 -6.64 1.88
CA GLU A 82 -10.45 -5.72 0.76
C GLU A 82 -10.29 -6.41 -0.60
N ALA A 83 -9.34 -7.32 -0.73
CA ALA A 83 -9.18 -8.05 -1.99
C ALA A 83 -10.36 -8.98 -2.25
N GLU A 84 -10.85 -9.66 -1.22
CA GLU A 84 -12.04 -10.52 -1.33
C GLU A 84 -13.29 -9.70 -1.67
N ARG A 85 -13.41 -8.52 -1.09
CA ARG A 85 -14.54 -7.63 -1.34
C ARG A 85 -14.67 -7.27 -2.82
N CYS A 86 -13.57 -7.02 -3.49
CA CYS A 86 -13.58 -6.67 -4.91
C CYS A 86 -13.20 -7.85 -5.83
N ASN A 87 -13.12 -9.04 -5.27
CA ASN A 87 -12.83 -10.28 -6.01
C ASN A 87 -11.51 -10.24 -6.77
N MET A 88 -10.47 -9.76 -6.11
CA MET A 88 -9.13 -9.69 -6.66
C MET A 88 -8.18 -10.64 -5.92
N PRO A 89 -7.11 -11.12 -6.57
CA PRO A 89 -6.14 -11.99 -5.89
C PRO A 89 -5.32 -11.21 -4.87
N PHE A 90 -4.82 -11.90 -3.86
CA PHE A 90 -4.00 -11.27 -2.83
C PHE A 90 -2.91 -12.21 -2.30
N ILE A 91 -1.86 -11.59 -1.77
CA ILE A 91 -0.80 -12.27 -1.04
C ILE A 91 -0.65 -11.52 0.28
N ASN A 92 -0.90 -12.20 1.39
CA ASN A 92 -0.76 -11.61 2.72
C ASN A 92 0.19 -12.38 3.64
N TYR A 93 0.92 -13.33 3.09
CA TYR A 93 1.99 -14.02 3.78
C TYR A 93 3.27 -13.93 2.96
N LEU A 94 4.40 -13.71 3.62
CA LEU A 94 5.69 -13.70 2.96
C LEU A 94 6.15 -15.15 2.77
N SER A 95 5.63 -15.81 1.74
CA SER A 95 5.88 -17.21 1.46
C SER A 95 6.11 -17.40 -0.04
N LEU A 96 7.19 -18.07 -0.37
CA LEU A 96 7.51 -18.41 -1.76
C LEU A 96 6.48 -19.39 -2.35
N ILE A 97 5.88 -20.22 -1.51
CA ILE A 97 4.85 -21.16 -1.95
C ILE A 97 3.66 -20.42 -2.52
N HIS A 98 3.22 -19.37 -1.84
CA HIS A 98 2.11 -18.54 -2.33
C HIS A 98 2.45 -17.82 -3.62
N ILE A 99 3.69 -17.38 -3.77
CA ILE A 99 4.14 -16.69 -4.97
C ILE A 99 4.24 -17.67 -6.14
N SER A 100 4.66 -18.90 -5.89
CA SER A 100 4.85 -19.90 -6.94
C SER A 100 3.56 -20.60 -7.39
N GLU A 101 2.44 -20.33 -6.71
CA GLU A 101 1.15 -20.93 -7.04
C GLU A 101 0.11 -19.86 -7.40
N PRO A 102 0.35 -19.10 -8.46
CA PRO A 102 -0.54 -17.98 -8.81
C PRO A 102 -1.96 -18.40 -9.16
N THR A 103 -2.15 -19.63 -9.62
CA THR A 103 -3.48 -20.14 -9.94
C THR A 103 -4.39 -20.21 -8.72
N ARG A 104 -3.82 -20.43 -7.55
CA ARG A 104 -4.59 -20.42 -6.30
C ARG A 104 -5.02 -19.01 -5.90
N LEU A 105 -4.23 -18.03 -6.28
CA LEU A 105 -4.53 -16.64 -5.97
C LEU A 105 -5.66 -16.09 -6.82
N THR A 106 -5.87 -16.66 -8.00
CA THR A 106 -6.90 -16.19 -8.94
C THR A 106 -8.21 -16.93 -8.81
N MET A 107 -8.23 -17.98 -8.06
CA MET A 107 -9.45 -18.71 -7.76
C MET A 107 -10.14 -18.18 -6.51
#